data_6748d9248f9f4aa0b2fcaa13ad13e432
#
_entry.id   6748d9248f9f4aa0b2fcaa13ad13e432
#
_cell.length_a   1.000
_cell.length_b   1.000
_cell.length_c   1.000
_cell.angle_alpha   90.00
_cell.angle_beta   90.00
_cell.angle_gamma   90.00
#
_symmetry.space_group_name_H-M   'P 1'
#
loop_
_entity.id
_entity.type
_entity.pdbx_description
1 polymer ?
#
loop_
_entity_poly.entity_id
_entity_poly.type
_entity_poly.pdbx_seq_one_letter_code
_entity_poly.pdbx_strand_id
1 'polypeptide(L)'
;MYDVILLPTDGNDGIAAAANHAETIADRFDATVHVLSVVDTRNRFESPTGGLSVEAWTDAEHDRAERAVEDAVAMRHDALPVETATVEGGPTATILDYVEDVRMDMVVMGTHGRTGLDHYLIGSVAEKVVRRSPVPVVTVRLSD
;
A
#
# COMPACT_ATOMS: atom_id res chain seq x y z
N MET A 1 4.64 13.93 -16.92
CA MET A 1 4.77 14.42 -15.55
C MET A 1 4.62 13.29 -14.52
N TYR A 2 3.55 12.56 -14.57
CA TYR A 2 3.33 11.42 -13.66
C TYR A 2 3.52 10.13 -14.43
N ASP A 3 4.75 9.63 -14.46
CA ASP A 3 5.08 8.42 -15.21
C ASP A 3 4.99 7.15 -14.36
N VAL A 4 5.14 7.29 -13.04
CA VAL A 4 5.15 6.16 -12.12
C VAL A 4 4.37 6.51 -10.86
N ILE A 5 3.34 5.70 -10.57
CA ILE A 5 2.42 5.92 -9.45
C ILE A 5 2.53 4.76 -8.47
N LEU A 6 2.70 5.07 -7.19
CA LEU A 6 2.78 4.07 -6.13
C LEU A 6 1.40 3.85 -5.51
N LEU A 7 0.99 2.60 -5.43
CA LEU A 7 -0.24 2.17 -4.77
C LEU A 7 0.11 1.21 -3.63
N PRO A 8 0.31 1.72 -2.41
CA PRO A 8 0.50 0.84 -1.26
C PRO A 8 -0.80 0.13 -0.90
N THR A 9 -0.70 -1.13 -0.51
CA THR A 9 -1.86 -1.92 -0.09
C THR A 9 -1.51 -2.75 1.14
N ASP A 10 -2.48 -2.92 2.04
CA ASP A 10 -2.39 -3.83 3.16
C ASP A 10 -3.49 -4.89 3.12
N GLY A 11 -4.21 -4.96 2.02
CA GLY A 11 -5.27 -5.95 1.83
C GLY A 11 -6.61 -5.59 2.43
N ASN A 12 -6.80 -4.34 2.86
CA ASN A 12 -8.09 -3.95 3.41
C ASN A 12 -9.12 -3.64 2.30
N ASP A 13 -10.37 -3.46 2.70
CA ASP A 13 -11.47 -3.25 1.75
C ASP A 13 -11.39 -1.92 0.99
N GLY A 14 -10.64 -0.96 1.53
CA GLY A 14 -10.46 0.35 0.89
C GLY A 14 -9.57 0.34 -0.34
N ILE A 15 -8.86 -0.76 -0.58
CA ILE A 15 -7.93 -0.83 -1.71
C ILE A 15 -8.64 -0.69 -3.05
N ALA A 16 -9.87 -1.15 -3.18
CA ALA A 16 -10.60 -1.07 -4.44
C ALA A 16 -10.78 0.38 -4.89
N ALA A 17 -11.16 1.26 -3.97
CA ALA A 17 -11.35 2.69 -4.29
C ALA A 17 -10.01 3.34 -4.66
N ALA A 18 -8.95 3.06 -3.90
CA ALA A 18 -7.62 3.59 -4.19
C ALA A 18 -7.10 3.07 -5.53
N ALA A 19 -7.28 1.77 -5.80
CA ALA A 19 -6.85 1.16 -7.06
C ALA A 19 -7.56 1.79 -8.26
N ASN A 20 -8.86 2.06 -8.16
CA ASN A 20 -9.62 2.72 -9.22
C ASN A 20 -9.07 4.12 -9.52
N HIS A 21 -8.75 4.89 -8.48
CA HIS A 21 -8.16 6.22 -8.66
C HIS A 21 -6.77 6.14 -9.28
N ALA A 22 -5.93 5.22 -8.79
CA ALA A 22 -4.59 5.03 -9.34
C ALA A 22 -4.65 4.65 -10.82
N GLU A 23 -5.54 3.74 -11.18
CA GLU A 23 -5.73 3.29 -12.56
C GLU A 23 -6.22 4.43 -13.45
N THR A 24 -7.19 5.22 -12.98
CA THR A 24 -7.71 6.36 -13.73
C THR A 24 -6.61 7.40 -13.99
N ILE A 25 -5.82 7.70 -12.98
CA ILE A 25 -4.71 8.66 -13.12
C ILE A 25 -3.65 8.09 -14.07
N ALA A 26 -3.30 6.81 -13.91
CA ALA A 26 -2.32 6.15 -14.76
C ALA A 26 -2.76 6.16 -16.23
N ASP A 27 -4.04 5.90 -16.49
CA ASP A 27 -4.58 5.95 -17.84
C ASP A 27 -4.45 7.35 -18.46
N ARG A 28 -4.73 8.38 -17.68
CA ARG A 28 -4.67 9.77 -18.15
C ARG A 28 -3.26 10.23 -18.47
N PHE A 29 -2.27 9.76 -17.72
CA PHE A 29 -0.89 10.18 -17.88
C PHE A 29 0.01 9.16 -18.57
N ASP A 30 -0.56 8.03 -18.98
CA ASP A 30 0.19 6.91 -19.56
C ASP A 30 1.28 6.43 -18.58
N ALA A 31 0.89 6.25 -17.34
CA ALA A 31 1.80 5.91 -16.25
C ALA A 31 1.79 4.42 -15.92
N THR A 32 2.84 3.96 -15.25
CA THR A 32 2.92 2.61 -14.68
C THR A 32 2.52 2.66 -13.21
N VAL A 33 1.69 1.72 -12.77
CA VAL A 33 1.32 1.60 -11.38
C VAL A 33 2.21 0.56 -10.69
N HIS A 34 2.83 0.95 -9.58
CA HIS A 34 3.57 0.03 -8.71
C HIS A 34 2.70 -0.29 -7.50
N VAL A 35 2.35 -1.56 -7.36
CA VAL A 35 1.59 -2.03 -6.19
C VAL A 35 2.58 -2.55 -5.16
N LEU A 36 2.59 -1.92 -4.00
CA LEU A 36 3.52 -2.24 -2.92
C LEU A 36 2.77 -2.75 -1.70
N SER A 37 3.17 -3.91 -1.20
CA SER A 37 2.73 -4.38 0.11
C SER A 37 3.92 -4.47 1.04
N VAL A 38 3.74 -3.99 2.26
CA VAL A 38 4.79 -4.01 3.28
C VAL A 38 4.51 -5.15 4.25
N VAL A 39 5.52 -6.01 4.43
CA VAL A 39 5.51 -7.01 5.49
C VAL A 39 5.91 -6.30 6.77
N ASP A 40 4.93 -6.03 7.64
CA ASP A 40 5.14 -5.25 8.85
C ASP A 40 5.91 -6.06 9.89
N THR A 41 7.16 -5.68 10.11
CA THR A 41 8.04 -6.38 11.05
C THR A 41 8.15 -5.71 12.41
N ARG A 42 7.44 -4.59 12.62
CA ARG A 42 7.56 -3.82 13.87
C ARG A 42 7.20 -4.61 15.10
N ASN A 43 6.23 -5.52 14.99
CA ASN A 43 5.70 -6.29 16.10
C ASN A 43 6.16 -7.75 16.09
N ARG A 44 7.22 -8.06 15.33
CA ARG A 44 7.69 -9.43 15.16
C ARG A 44 7.92 -10.18 16.46
N PHE A 45 8.44 -9.49 17.47
CA PHE A 45 8.78 -10.09 18.77
C PHE A 45 7.77 -9.76 19.87
N GLU A 46 6.85 -8.84 19.63
CA GLU A 46 5.91 -8.33 20.64
C GLU A 46 4.51 -8.92 20.49
N SER A 47 4.14 -9.30 19.28
CA SER A 47 2.79 -9.82 19.02
C SER A 47 2.60 -11.20 19.60
N PRO A 48 1.45 -11.46 20.25
CA PRO A 48 1.10 -12.83 20.63
C PRO A 48 0.94 -13.66 19.37
N THR A 49 1.78 -14.68 19.22
CA THR A 49 1.81 -15.49 18.01
C THR A 49 0.89 -16.72 18.10
N GLY A 50 0.19 -16.89 19.21
CA GLY A 50 -0.68 -18.06 19.39
C GLY A 50 0.11 -19.37 19.41
N GLY A 51 1.36 -19.35 19.86
CA GLY A 51 2.23 -20.50 19.85
C GLY A 51 3.08 -20.66 18.59
N LEU A 52 2.96 -19.75 17.63
CA LEU A 52 3.76 -19.77 16.43
C LEU A 52 5.19 -19.29 16.71
N SER A 53 6.16 -19.83 16.01
CA SER A 53 7.54 -19.32 16.01
C SER A 53 7.59 -17.99 15.27
N VAL A 54 8.67 -17.23 15.49
CA VAL A 54 8.91 -15.99 14.74
C VAL A 54 8.97 -16.26 13.23
N GLU A 55 9.58 -17.38 12.83
CA GLU A 55 9.63 -17.77 11.42
C GLU A 55 8.25 -18.04 10.84
N ALA A 56 7.40 -18.78 11.55
CA ALA A 56 6.04 -19.07 11.10
C ALA A 56 5.21 -17.80 11.00
N TRP A 57 5.36 -16.88 11.96
CA TRP A 57 4.70 -15.59 11.93
C TRP A 57 5.14 -14.77 10.72
N THR A 58 6.45 -14.73 10.46
CA THR A 58 7.01 -13.99 9.33
C THR A 58 6.52 -14.56 7.99
N ASP A 59 6.49 -15.89 7.86
CA ASP A 59 5.98 -16.54 6.66
C ASP A 59 4.51 -16.22 6.42
N ALA A 60 3.69 -16.21 7.48
CA ALA A 60 2.28 -15.85 7.39
C ALA A 60 2.09 -14.39 6.95
N GLU A 61 2.92 -13.49 7.46
CA GLU A 61 2.87 -12.08 7.07
C GLU A 61 3.30 -11.88 5.61
N HIS A 62 4.31 -12.62 5.13
CA HIS A 62 4.70 -12.59 3.72
C HIS A 62 3.59 -13.10 2.82
N ASP A 63 2.96 -14.22 3.16
CA ASP A 63 1.84 -14.76 2.39
C ASP A 63 0.68 -13.77 2.31
N ARG A 64 0.39 -13.11 3.42
CA ARG A 64 -0.67 -12.10 3.46
C ARG A 64 -0.33 -10.90 2.59
N ALA A 65 0.91 -10.43 2.64
CA ALA A 65 1.35 -9.30 1.82
C ALA A 65 1.31 -9.64 0.34
N GLU A 66 1.72 -10.83 -0.04
CA GLU A 66 1.65 -11.29 -1.44
C GLU A 66 0.19 -11.37 -1.92
N ARG A 67 -0.72 -11.88 -1.08
CA ARG A 67 -2.14 -11.92 -1.43
C ARG A 67 -2.73 -10.52 -1.57
N ALA A 68 -2.30 -9.57 -0.72
CA ALA A 68 -2.77 -8.19 -0.83
C ALA A 68 -2.38 -7.58 -2.19
N VAL A 69 -1.17 -7.85 -2.65
CA VAL A 69 -0.71 -7.40 -3.96
C VAL A 69 -1.50 -8.06 -5.08
N GLU A 70 -1.70 -9.37 -5.00
CA GLU A 70 -2.46 -10.13 -6.01
C GLU A 70 -3.89 -9.64 -6.10
N ASP A 71 -4.53 -9.38 -4.96
CA ASP A 71 -5.91 -8.88 -4.92
C ASP A 71 -6.00 -7.49 -5.54
N ALA A 72 -5.04 -6.61 -5.24
CA ALA A 72 -5.02 -5.27 -5.83
C ALA A 72 -4.84 -5.31 -7.35
N VAL A 73 -3.97 -6.18 -7.84
CA VAL A 73 -3.77 -6.37 -9.27
C VAL A 73 -5.04 -6.93 -9.93
N ALA A 74 -5.71 -7.88 -9.28
CA ALA A 74 -6.94 -8.49 -9.79
C ALA A 74 -8.11 -7.51 -9.89
N MET A 75 -8.10 -6.43 -9.11
CA MET A 75 -9.14 -5.39 -9.14
C MET A 75 -9.00 -4.42 -10.29
N ARG A 76 -7.92 -4.52 -11.06
CA ARG A 76 -7.71 -3.61 -12.19
C ARG A 76 -8.62 -3.95 -13.33
N HIS A 77 -9.12 -2.92 -14.00
CA HIS A 77 -10.05 -3.06 -15.11
C HIS A 77 -9.37 -3.00 -16.47
N ASP A 78 -8.10 -2.66 -16.51
CA ASP A 78 -7.40 -2.35 -17.74
C ASP A 78 -6.05 -3.05 -17.83
N ALA A 79 -5.51 -3.15 -19.04
CA ALA A 79 -4.21 -3.76 -19.30
C ALA A 79 -3.04 -2.76 -19.14
N LEU A 80 -3.19 -1.78 -18.26
CA LEU A 80 -2.14 -0.82 -17.98
C LEU A 80 -0.93 -1.50 -17.35
N PRO A 81 0.28 -1.01 -17.63
CA PRO A 81 1.48 -1.57 -17.02
C PRO A 81 1.43 -1.52 -15.51
N VAL A 82 1.75 -2.63 -14.87
CA VAL A 82 1.79 -2.73 -13.42
C VAL A 82 3.03 -3.49 -13.00
N GLU A 83 3.66 -3.00 -11.94
CA GLU A 83 4.74 -3.71 -11.27
C GLU A 83 4.33 -3.96 -9.82
N THR A 84 4.84 -5.01 -9.23
CA THR A 84 4.49 -5.40 -7.87
C THR A 84 5.74 -5.56 -7.03
N ALA A 85 5.63 -5.24 -5.74
CA ALA A 85 6.71 -5.41 -4.79
C ALA A 85 6.16 -5.77 -3.42
N THR A 86 6.88 -6.63 -2.72
CA THR A 86 6.59 -7.00 -1.34
C THR A 86 7.89 -6.78 -0.56
N VAL A 87 7.87 -5.88 0.41
CA VAL A 87 9.07 -5.44 1.13
C VAL A 87 8.83 -5.50 2.64
N GLU A 88 9.82 -5.98 3.39
CA GLU A 88 9.77 -6.01 4.85
C GLU A 88 10.15 -4.65 5.44
N GLY A 89 9.51 -4.28 6.54
CA GLY A 89 9.86 -3.07 7.28
C GLY A 89 8.67 -2.44 7.97
N GLY A 90 8.87 -1.26 8.51
CA GLY A 90 7.77 -0.45 9.02
C GLY A 90 7.03 0.19 7.85
N PRO A 91 5.68 0.18 7.86
CA PRO A 91 4.92 0.64 6.69
C PRO A 91 5.28 2.05 6.22
N THR A 92 5.30 3.02 7.12
CA THR A 92 5.58 4.41 6.75
C THR A 92 6.97 4.57 6.15
N ALA A 93 7.99 4.07 6.83
CA ALA A 93 9.37 4.20 6.37
C ALA A 93 9.58 3.48 5.04
N THR A 94 9.03 2.28 4.90
CA THR A 94 9.17 1.49 3.68
C THR A 94 8.52 2.17 2.48
N ILE A 95 7.33 2.73 2.67
CA ILE A 95 6.64 3.47 1.59
C ILE A 95 7.48 4.69 1.18
N LEU A 96 7.95 5.47 2.13
CA LEU A 96 8.74 6.68 1.83
C LEU A 96 10.08 6.34 1.18
N ASP A 97 10.75 5.30 1.65
CA ASP A 97 11.99 4.83 1.03
C ASP A 97 11.76 4.36 -0.39
N TYR A 98 10.66 3.65 -0.64
CA TYR A 98 10.31 3.20 -1.98
C TYR A 98 10.06 4.38 -2.93
N VAL A 99 9.39 5.41 -2.43
CA VAL A 99 9.16 6.64 -3.21
C VAL A 99 10.48 7.25 -3.69
N GLU A 100 11.46 7.31 -2.82
CA GLU A 100 12.75 7.91 -3.14
C GLU A 100 13.64 6.99 -3.98
N ASP A 101 13.75 5.73 -3.58
CA ASP A 101 14.66 4.76 -4.21
C ASP A 101 14.24 4.40 -5.63
N VAL A 102 12.95 4.27 -5.87
CA VAL A 102 12.39 3.92 -7.18
C VAL A 102 11.95 5.15 -7.97
N ARG A 103 11.98 6.32 -7.33
CA ARG A 103 11.62 7.60 -7.94
C ARG A 103 10.17 7.65 -8.41
N MET A 104 9.27 7.43 -7.46
CA MET A 104 7.84 7.56 -7.73
C MET A 104 7.46 9.02 -7.95
N ASP A 105 6.47 9.25 -8.78
CA ASP A 105 5.97 10.60 -9.08
C ASP A 105 4.74 10.97 -8.26
N MET A 106 4.03 9.98 -7.74
CA MET A 106 2.80 10.18 -6.97
C MET A 106 2.53 8.93 -6.12
N VAL A 107 1.88 9.13 -5.00
CA VAL A 107 1.35 8.04 -4.17
C VAL A 107 -0.18 8.14 -4.15
N VAL A 108 -0.86 7.03 -4.38
CA VAL A 108 -2.32 6.93 -4.22
C VAL A 108 -2.57 5.86 -3.17
N MET A 109 -3.26 6.21 -2.09
CA MET A 109 -3.47 5.26 -1.00
C MET A 109 -4.81 5.49 -0.31
N GLY A 110 -5.31 4.44 0.33
CA GLY A 110 -6.50 4.56 1.16
C GLY A 110 -6.20 5.33 2.45
N THR A 111 -7.24 5.95 3.01
CA THR A 111 -7.09 6.71 4.25
C THR A 111 -7.01 5.83 5.49
N HIS A 112 -7.43 4.55 5.39
CA HIS A 112 -7.50 3.63 6.52
C HIS A 112 -6.80 2.32 6.19
N GLY A 113 -6.14 1.75 7.19
CA GLY A 113 -5.54 0.44 7.09
C GLY A 113 -6.44 -0.66 7.64
N ARG A 114 -5.85 -1.83 7.85
CA ARG A 114 -6.55 -3.03 8.35
C ARG A 114 -7.19 -2.87 9.72
N THR A 115 -6.69 -1.95 10.54
CA THR A 115 -7.16 -1.78 11.91
C THR A 115 -8.52 -1.09 12.02
N GLY A 116 -9.04 -0.57 10.92
CA GLY A 116 -10.39 -0.03 10.88
C GLY A 116 -10.64 1.12 11.84
N LEU A 117 -10.05 2.26 11.59
CA LEU A 117 -10.35 3.46 12.35
C LEU A 117 -11.69 4.04 11.92
N ASP A 118 -12.25 4.93 12.76
CA ASP A 118 -13.43 5.69 12.40
C ASP A 118 -13.24 6.32 11.02
N HIS A 119 -14.24 6.22 10.16
CA HIS A 119 -14.15 6.67 8.77
C HIS A 119 -13.98 8.20 8.62
N TYR A 120 -14.09 8.96 9.70
CA TYR A 120 -13.79 10.38 9.70
C TYR A 120 -12.32 10.69 9.96
N LEU A 121 -11.56 9.71 10.43
CA LEU A 121 -10.15 9.88 10.74
C LEU A 121 -9.28 9.25 9.67
N ILE A 122 -8.17 9.90 9.39
CA ILE A 122 -7.16 9.33 8.52
C ILE A 122 -6.30 8.35 9.32
N GLY A 123 -5.93 7.22 8.73
CA GLY A 123 -5.07 6.24 9.37
C GLY A 123 -3.66 6.77 9.63
N SER A 124 -2.98 6.21 10.61
CA SER A 124 -1.66 6.70 11.03
C SER A 124 -0.60 6.62 9.93
N VAL A 125 -0.62 5.56 9.12
CA VAL A 125 0.33 5.42 8.01
C VAL A 125 0.05 6.47 6.94
N ALA A 126 -1.22 6.63 6.55
CA ALA A 126 -1.60 7.62 5.54
C ALA A 126 -1.25 9.04 5.99
N GLU A 127 -1.53 9.38 7.24
CA GLU A 127 -1.19 10.70 7.79
C GLU A 127 0.31 10.98 7.70
N LYS A 128 1.13 10.02 8.11
CA LYS A 128 2.59 10.20 8.09
C LYS A 128 3.14 10.26 6.67
N VAL A 129 2.60 9.47 5.75
CA VAL A 129 3.00 9.51 4.36
C VAL A 129 2.65 10.87 3.74
N VAL A 130 1.43 11.37 3.97
CA VAL A 130 1.03 12.71 3.50
C VAL A 130 1.98 13.78 4.03
N ARG A 131 2.33 13.69 5.30
CA ARG A 131 3.16 14.70 5.96
C ARG A 131 4.60 14.70 5.48
N ARG A 132 5.14 13.54 5.11
CA ARG A 132 6.56 13.37 4.82
C ARG A 132 6.92 13.13 3.37
N SER A 133 5.95 12.84 2.51
CA SER A 133 6.23 12.48 1.12
C SER A 133 6.82 13.66 0.34
N PRO A 134 7.88 13.43 -0.44
CA PRO A 134 8.41 14.45 -1.34
C PRO A 134 7.60 14.60 -2.63
N VAL A 135 6.60 13.74 -2.86
CA VAL A 135 5.74 13.77 -4.04
C VAL A 135 4.28 13.91 -3.62
N PRO A 136 3.38 14.30 -4.53
CA PRO A 136 1.95 14.39 -4.21
C PRO A 136 1.39 13.06 -3.72
N VAL A 137 0.51 13.14 -2.73
CA VAL A 137 -0.19 11.97 -2.18
C VAL A 137 -1.69 12.19 -2.34
N VAL A 138 -2.34 11.29 -3.06
CA VAL A 138 -3.79 11.26 -3.19
C VAL A 138 -4.32 10.27 -2.18
N THR A 139 -5.09 10.74 -1.22
CA THR A 139 -5.73 9.86 -0.23
C THR A 139 -7.17 9.63 -0.66
N VAL A 140 -7.57 8.36 -0.65
CA VAL A 140 -8.90 7.94 -1.10
C VAL A 140 -9.65 7.37 0.10
N ARG A 141 -10.83 7.93 0.37
CA ARG A 141 -11.67 7.46 1.47
C ARG A 141 -12.30 6.12 1.10
N LEU A 142 -12.51 5.29 2.12
CA LEU A 142 -13.31 4.09 1.95
C LEU A 142 -14.68 4.48 1.45
N SER A 143 -15.16 3.84 0.40
CA SER A 143 -16.53 4.04 -0.04
C SER A 143 -17.49 3.36 0.92
N ASP A 144 -18.52 4.05 1.27
CA ASP A 144 -19.57 3.49 2.14
C ASP A 144 -20.35 2.39 1.45
#